data_35f1db3590569451fb9ccf562633818d
#
_entry.id   35f1db3590569451fb9ccf562633818d
#
_cell.length_a   1.000
_cell.length_b   1.000
_cell.length_c   1.000
_cell.angle_alpha   90.00
_cell.angle_beta   90.00
_cell.angle_gamma   90.00
#
_symmetry.space_group_name_H-M   'P 1'
#
loop_
_entity.id
_entity.type
_entity.pdbx_description
1 polymer ?
#
loop_
_entity_poly.entity_id
_entity_poly.type
_entity_poly.pdbx_seq_one_letter_code
_entity_poly.pdbx_strand_id
1 'polypeptide(L)'
;MIKSKVSEDQRRQMIAEAAYFRAERRGFNGGDATTDWIEAEAEVNERVRQIESAHLLQCLEEGLATATKKLSSLKRKASSVASGARTELQRDVDKLSELREALRSGVKELRAQGEQAGQLARRQAEKVWDELSDVMQRLGSRTSH
;
A
#
# COMPACT_ATOMS: atom_id res chain seq x y z
N MET A 1 -7.36 3.09 4.81
CA MET A 1 -7.03 3.29 3.38
C MET A 1 -5.63 3.85 3.23
N ILE A 2 -4.85 3.28 2.33
CA ILE A 2 -3.48 3.73 2.07
C ILE A 2 -3.53 5.02 1.26
N LYS A 3 -2.88 6.07 1.76
CA LYS A 3 -2.86 7.38 1.07
C LYS A 3 -1.94 7.35 -0.13
N SER A 4 -2.31 8.05 -1.19
CA SER A 4 -1.46 8.27 -2.36
C SER A 4 -0.19 9.00 -1.96
N LYS A 5 0.93 8.61 -2.54
CA LYS A 5 2.22 9.25 -2.30
C LYS A 5 2.38 10.54 -3.12
N VAL A 6 1.75 10.58 -4.29
CA VAL A 6 1.80 11.74 -5.18
C VAL A 6 0.45 12.44 -5.18
N SER A 7 0.41 13.71 -4.80
CA SER A 7 -0.80 14.52 -4.83
C SER A 7 -1.12 14.97 -6.25
N GLU A 8 -2.36 15.42 -6.48
CA GLU A 8 -2.77 15.95 -7.78
C GLU A 8 -1.95 17.19 -8.17
N ASP A 9 -1.64 18.04 -7.20
CA ASP A 9 -0.81 19.23 -7.45
C ASP A 9 0.62 18.84 -7.82
N GLN A 10 1.19 17.85 -7.13
CA GLN A 10 2.51 17.31 -7.46
C GLN A 10 2.52 16.70 -8.86
N ARG A 11 1.48 15.96 -9.23
CA ARG A 11 1.36 15.35 -10.55
C ARG A 11 1.34 16.45 -11.64
N ARG A 12 0.54 17.50 -11.45
CA ARG A 12 0.48 18.61 -12.38
C ARG A 12 1.83 19.30 -12.55
N GLN A 13 2.52 19.53 -11.43
CA GLN A 13 3.86 20.13 -11.46
C GLN A 13 4.84 19.25 -12.23
N MET A 14 4.83 17.94 -12.01
CA MET A 14 5.66 17.00 -12.75
C MET A 14 5.38 17.06 -14.25
N ILE A 15 4.11 17.17 -14.64
CA ILE A 15 3.71 17.29 -16.05
C ILE A 15 4.24 18.59 -16.64
N ALA A 16 4.08 19.70 -15.93
CA ALA A 16 4.55 21.02 -16.39
C ALA A 16 6.06 21.01 -16.60
N GLU A 17 6.81 20.46 -15.68
CA GLU A 17 8.28 20.35 -15.80
C GLU A 17 8.68 19.45 -16.97
N ALA A 18 8.04 18.29 -17.13
CA ALA A 18 8.31 17.38 -18.22
C ALA A 18 8.01 18.02 -19.57
N ALA A 19 6.91 18.75 -19.67
CA ALA A 19 6.53 19.49 -20.90
C ALA A 19 7.56 20.58 -21.22
N TYR A 20 8.02 21.32 -20.21
CA TYR A 20 9.05 22.34 -20.37
C TYR A 20 10.34 21.74 -20.90
N PHE A 21 10.81 20.63 -20.32
CA PHE A 21 12.06 19.99 -20.78
C PHE A 21 11.93 19.41 -22.18
N ARG A 22 10.76 18.98 -22.61
CA ARG A 22 10.53 18.53 -23.99
C ARG A 22 10.70 19.70 -24.96
N ALA A 23 10.11 20.87 -24.65
CA ALA A 23 10.24 22.07 -25.44
C ALA A 23 11.69 22.56 -25.48
N GLU A 24 12.38 22.52 -24.34
CA GLU A 24 13.79 22.92 -24.22
C GLU A 24 14.69 22.05 -25.12
N ARG A 25 14.49 20.74 -25.14
CA ARG A 25 15.27 19.83 -26.00
C ARG A 25 15.12 20.13 -27.47
N ARG A 26 13.98 20.67 -27.90
CA ARG A 26 13.77 21.14 -29.28
C ARG A 26 14.31 22.53 -29.50
N GLY A 27 14.89 23.20 -28.51
CA GLY A 27 15.32 24.58 -28.59
C GLY A 27 14.14 25.54 -28.70
N PHE A 28 12.96 25.15 -28.23
CA PHE A 28 11.69 25.87 -28.31
C PHE A 28 11.26 26.15 -29.76
N ASN A 29 11.81 25.40 -30.72
CA ASN A 29 11.50 25.51 -32.15
C ASN A 29 10.69 24.31 -32.59
N GLY A 30 9.69 24.56 -33.44
CA GLY A 30 8.83 23.51 -33.96
C GLY A 30 7.97 22.88 -32.87
N GLY A 31 7.04 22.03 -33.29
CA GLY A 31 6.14 21.37 -32.38
C GLY A 31 5.11 22.29 -31.76
N ASP A 32 4.34 21.74 -30.86
CA ASP A 32 3.12 22.33 -30.32
C ASP A 32 3.12 22.11 -28.80
N ALA A 33 2.85 23.17 -28.05
CA ALA A 33 2.76 23.12 -26.58
C ALA A 33 1.74 22.10 -26.10
N THR A 34 0.63 21.95 -26.82
CA THR A 34 -0.41 20.96 -26.49
C THR A 34 0.13 19.53 -26.63
N THR A 35 0.86 19.25 -27.71
CA THR A 35 1.50 17.94 -27.93
C THR A 35 2.52 17.65 -26.83
N ASP A 36 3.35 18.64 -26.46
CA ASP A 36 4.33 18.49 -25.38
C ASP A 36 3.63 18.15 -24.05
N TRP A 37 2.51 18.80 -23.78
CA TRP A 37 1.74 18.53 -22.56
C TRP A 37 1.18 17.11 -22.55
N ILE A 38 0.55 16.69 -23.67
CA ILE A 38 -0.06 15.34 -23.78
C ILE A 38 0.99 14.26 -23.60
N GLU A 39 2.13 14.41 -24.25
CA GLU A 39 3.23 13.45 -24.14
C GLU A 39 3.82 13.43 -22.74
N ALA A 40 3.99 14.61 -22.13
CA ALA A 40 4.48 14.75 -20.75
C ALA A 40 3.51 14.11 -19.76
N GLU A 41 2.20 14.31 -19.97
CA GLU A 41 1.17 13.72 -19.12
C GLU A 41 1.23 12.19 -19.15
N ALA A 42 1.36 11.60 -20.34
CA ALA A 42 1.49 10.15 -20.48
C ALA A 42 2.72 9.60 -19.74
N GLU A 43 3.85 10.27 -19.89
CA GLU A 43 5.12 9.92 -19.22
C GLU A 43 5.00 10.02 -17.70
N VAL A 44 4.43 11.12 -17.21
CA VAL A 44 4.26 11.37 -15.77
C VAL A 44 3.25 10.39 -15.18
N ASN A 45 2.15 10.12 -15.86
CA ASN A 45 1.15 9.15 -15.37
C ASN A 45 1.77 7.77 -15.21
N GLU A 46 2.65 7.34 -16.12
CA GLU A 46 3.36 6.08 -16.00
C GLU A 46 4.29 6.08 -14.79
N ARG A 47 5.04 7.15 -14.59
CA ARG A 47 5.93 7.30 -13.45
C ARG A 47 5.15 7.30 -12.13
N VAL A 48 4.01 8.01 -12.07
CA VAL A 48 3.16 8.03 -10.89
C VAL A 48 2.62 6.64 -10.57
N ARG A 49 2.21 5.87 -11.59
CA ARG A 49 1.76 4.48 -11.37
C ARG A 49 2.86 3.63 -10.74
N GLN A 50 4.10 3.79 -11.20
CA GLN A 50 5.25 3.07 -10.65
C GLN A 50 5.47 3.44 -9.18
N ILE A 51 5.45 4.74 -8.88
CA ILE A 51 5.63 5.25 -7.51
C ILE A 51 4.52 4.73 -6.59
N GLU A 52 3.26 4.81 -7.03
CA GLU A 52 2.11 4.38 -6.23
C GLU A 52 2.12 2.85 -6.02
N SER A 53 2.51 2.08 -7.02
CA SER A 53 2.62 0.62 -6.90
C SER A 53 3.70 0.22 -5.90
N ALA A 54 4.86 0.87 -5.96
CA ALA A 54 5.94 0.62 -5.02
C ALA A 54 5.55 1.02 -3.60
N HIS A 55 4.86 2.15 -3.45
CA HIS A 55 4.38 2.64 -2.16
C HIS A 55 3.36 1.68 -1.55
N LEU A 56 2.38 1.24 -2.34
CA LEU A 56 1.38 0.27 -1.90
C LEU A 56 2.06 -1.00 -1.39
N LEU A 57 2.97 -1.56 -2.18
CA LEU A 57 3.69 -2.78 -1.81
C LEU A 57 4.47 -2.60 -0.51
N GLN A 58 5.15 -1.47 -0.34
CA GLN A 58 5.89 -1.16 0.87
C GLN A 58 4.96 -1.11 2.09
N CYS A 59 3.81 -0.45 1.98
CA CYS A 59 2.83 -0.38 3.07
C CYS A 59 2.30 -1.76 3.45
N LEU A 60 2.01 -2.60 2.46
CA LEU A 60 1.52 -3.96 2.69
C LEU A 60 2.58 -4.82 3.38
N GLU A 61 3.84 -4.69 2.98
CA GLU A 61 4.96 -5.43 3.59
C GLU A 61 5.20 -4.99 5.04
N GLU A 62 5.11 -3.70 5.30
CA GLU A 62 5.23 -3.17 6.67
C GLU A 62 4.09 -3.68 7.55
N GLY A 63 2.86 -3.70 7.02
CA GLY A 63 1.70 -4.26 7.71
C GLY A 63 1.88 -5.73 8.01
N LEU A 64 2.42 -6.48 7.05
CA LEU A 64 2.70 -7.90 7.21
C LEU A 64 3.73 -8.16 8.32
N ALA A 65 4.81 -7.39 8.34
CA ALA A 65 5.84 -7.49 9.38
C ALA A 65 5.28 -7.16 10.76
N THR A 66 4.48 -6.11 10.86
CA THR A 66 3.84 -5.69 12.11
C THR A 66 2.88 -6.77 12.62
N ALA A 67 2.07 -7.34 11.72
CA ALA A 67 1.13 -8.42 12.06
C ALA A 67 1.88 -9.67 12.57
N THR A 68 2.99 -10.02 11.95
CA THR A 68 3.82 -11.16 12.35
C THR A 68 4.36 -10.98 13.76
N LYS A 69 4.85 -9.78 14.09
CA LYS A 69 5.34 -9.46 15.44
C LYS A 69 4.22 -9.54 16.47
N LYS A 70 3.06 -9.00 16.13
CA LYS A 70 1.89 -9.01 17.04
C LYS A 70 1.41 -10.42 17.30
N LEU A 71 1.37 -11.26 16.26
CA LEU A 71 1.01 -12.68 16.38
C LEU A 71 1.94 -13.41 17.34
N SER A 72 3.26 -13.20 17.20
CA SER A 72 4.24 -13.82 18.09
C SER A 72 4.02 -13.40 19.55
N SER A 73 3.75 -12.12 19.76
CA SER A 73 3.45 -11.56 21.08
C SER A 73 2.18 -12.17 21.68
N LEU A 74 1.10 -12.27 20.89
CA LEU A 74 -0.17 -12.83 21.35
C LEU A 74 -0.06 -14.33 21.67
N LYS A 75 0.68 -15.08 20.87
CA LYS A 75 0.90 -16.52 21.10
C LYS A 75 1.65 -16.75 22.41
N ARG A 76 2.66 -15.93 22.71
CA ARG A 76 3.37 -16.01 23.98
C ARG A 76 2.47 -15.67 25.15
N LYS A 77 1.64 -14.63 25.00
CA LYS A 77 0.69 -14.21 26.03
C LYS A 77 -0.38 -15.29 26.29
N ALA A 78 -0.83 -15.96 25.24
CA ALA A 78 -1.84 -17.03 25.33
C ALA A 78 -1.41 -18.18 26.22
N SER A 79 -0.11 -18.48 26.28
CA SER A 79 0.41 -19.57 27.11
C SER A 79 0.45 -19.24 28.60
N SER A 80 0.28 -17.96 28.98
CA SER A 80 0.39 -17.51 30.37
C SER A 80 -0.91 -16.99 30.98
N VAL A 81 -2.02 -17.01 30.24
CA VAL A 81 -3.30 -16.49 30.73
C VAL A 81 -4.25 -17.61 31.14
N ALA A 82 -5.27 -17.26 31.95
CA ALA A 82 -6.32 -18.18 32.38
C ALA A 82 -7.18 -18.65 31.20
N SER A 83 -7.84 -19.82 31.34
CA SER A 83 -8.55 -20.49 30.25
C SER A 83 -9.66 -19.62 29.60
N GLY A 84 -10.38 -18.81 30.38
CA GLY A 84 -11.40 -17.91 29.82
C GLY A 84 -10.84 -16.82 28.94
N ALA A 85 -9.77 -16.16 29.41
CA ALA A 85 -9.06 -15.14 28.64
C ALA A 85 -8.33 -15.75 27.44
N ARG A 86 -7.92 -17.01 27.56
CA ARG A 86 -7.24 -17.73 26.46
C ARG A 86 -8.17 -17.92 25.26
N THR A 87 -9.45 -18.19 25.49
CA THR A 87 -10.42 -18.36 24.41
C THR A 87 -10.58 -17.09 23.58
N GLU A 88 -10.70 -15.93 24.25
CA GLU A 88 -10.78 -14.63 23.58
C GLU A 88 -9.50 -14.33 22.81
N LEU A 89 -8.37 -14.56 23.45
CA LEU A 89 -7.06 -14.33 22.86
C LEU A 89 -6.83 -15.23 21.65
N GLN A 90 -7.32 -16.48 21.72
CA GLN A 90 -7.21 -17.42 20.59
C GLN A 90 -8.02 -16.94 19.37
N ARG A 91 -9.20 -16.34 19.61
CA ARG A 91 -9.99 -15.75 18.52
C ARG A 91 -9.23 -14.62 17.85
N ASP A 92 -8.59 -13.76 18.64
CA ASP A 92 -7.76 -12.66 18.13
C ASP A 92 -6.59 -13.18 17.30
N VAL A 93 -5.91 -14.22 17.80
CA VAL A 93 -4.81 -14.88 17.09
C VAL A 93 -5.29 -15.47 15.76
N ASP A 94 -6.42 -16.17 15.78
CA ASP A 94 -6.98 -16.79 14.57
C ASP A 94 -7.34 -15.74 13.52
N LYS A 95 -8.01 -14.66 13.94
CA LYS A 95 -8.39 -13.57 13.03
C LYS A 95 -7.17 -12.88 12.44
N LEU A 96 -6.19 -12.57 13.28
CA LEU A 96 -4.96 -11.91 12.85
C LEU A 96 -4.14 -12.82 11.91
N SER A 97 -4.09 -14.13 12.19
CA SER A 97 -3.43 -15.12 11.33
C SER A 97 -4.07 -15.18 9.95
N GLU A 98 -5.41 -15.18 9.91
CA GLU A 98 -6.19 -15.19 8.67
C GLU A 98 -5.88 -13.96 7.82
N LEU A 99 -5.93 -12.77 8.44
CA LEU A 99 -5.65 -11.51 7.74
C LEU A 99 -4.19 -11.43 7.28
N ARG A 100 -3.26 -11.93 8.09
CA ARG A 100 -1.84 -11.98 7.72
C ARG A 100 -1.62 -12.85 6.48
N GLU A 101 -2.25 -14.02 6.42
CA GLU A 101 -2.12 -14.90 5.26
C GLU A 101 -2.76 -14.30 4.01
N ALA A 102 -3.92 -13.64 4.15
CA ALA A 102 -4.54 -12.92 3.04
C ALA A 102 -3.64 -11.80 2.53
N LEU A 103 -3.02 -11.06 3.43
CA LEU A 103 -2.09 -9.98 3.08
C LEU A 103 -0.84 -10.51 2.40
N ARG A 104 -0.29 -11.62 2.91
CA ARG A 104 0.86 -12.30 2.32
C ARG A 104 0.58 -12.72 0.88
N SER A 105 -0.60 -13.31 0.64
CA SER A 105 -1.03 -13.72 -0.69
C SER A 105 -1.17 -12.51 -1.63
N GLY A 106 -1.73 -11.41 -1.12
CA GLY A 106 -1.85 -10.17 -1.87
C GLY A 106 -0.50 -9.59 -2.27
N VAL A 107 0.44 -9.56 -1.34
CA VAL A 107 1.81 -9.09 -1.59
C VAL A 107 2.49 -9.95 -2.66
N LYS A 108 2.37 -11.26 -2.53
CA LYS A 108 2.96 -12.20 -3.50
C LYS A 108 2.40 -11.97 -4.90
N GLU A 109 1.08 -11.81 -5.01
CA GLU A 109 0.42 -11.57 -6.29
C GLU A 109 0.83 -10.23 -6.89
N LEU A 110 0.87 -9.16 -6.10
CA LEU A 110 1.28 -7.84 -6.57
C LEU A 110 2.74 -7.82 -7.01
N ARG A 111 3.62 -8.53 -6.34
CA ARG A 111 5.02 -8.67 -6.76
C ARG A 111 5.14 -9.40 -8.08
N ALA A 112 4.39 -10.49 -8.25
CA ALA A 112 4.43 -11.30 -9.47
C ALA A 112 3.91 -10.53 -10.68
N GLN A 113 2.85 -9.73 -10.50
CA GLN A 113 2.23 -8.96 -11.57
C GLN A 113 2.85 -7.58 -11.76
N GLY A 114 3.52 -7.06 -10.74
CA GLY A 114 4.15 -5.74 -10.78
C GLY A 114 3.15 -4.64 -11.11
N GLU A 115 3.52 -3.79 -12.06
CA GLU A 115 2.67 -2.67 -12.50
C GLU A 115 1.43 -3.12 -13.25
N GLN A 116 1.43 -4.36 -13.74
CA GLN A 116 0.31 -4.93 -14.48
C GLN A 116 -0.79 -5.48 -13.57
N ALA A 117 -0.59 -5.40 -12.25
CA ALA A 117 -1.62 -5.79 -11.30
C ALA A 117 -2.87 -4.95 -11.50
N GLY A 118 -4.00 -5.61 -11.72
CA GLY A 118 -5.26 -4.93 -11.94
C GLY A 118 -5.72 -4.16 -10.72
N GLN A 119 -6.60 -3.19 -10.94
CA GLN A 119 -7.17 -2.40 -9.85
C GLN A 119 -7.89 -3.26 -8.82
N LEU A 120 -8.50 -4.36 -9.27
CA LEU A 120 -9.21 -5.27 -8.36
C LEU A 120 -8.26 -5.90 -7.35
N ALA A 121 -7.10 -6.39 -7.81
CA ALA A 121 -6.10 -6.98 -6.93
C ALA A 121 -5.58 -5.96 -5.91
N ARG A 122 -5.37 -4.72 -6.35
CA ARG A 122 -4.93 -3.62 -5.48
C ARG A 122 -5.98 -3.28 -4.43
N ARG A 123 -7.25 -3.18 -4.83
CA ARG A 123 -8.37 -2.90 -3.91
C ARG A 123 -8.54 -4.00 -2.88
N GLN A 124 -8.40 -5.26 -3.29
CA GLN A 124 -8.49 -6.39 -2.38
C GLN A 124 -7.38 -6.36 -1.35
N ALA A 125 -6.15 -6.06 -1.78
CA ALA A 125 -5.01 -5.93 -0.87
C ALA A 125 -5.19 -4.77 0.11
N GLU A 126 -5.67 -3.63 -0.35
CA GLU A 126 -5.98 -2.47 0.50
C GLU A 126 -7.07 -2.79 1.52
N LYS A 127 -8.10 -3.51 1.10
CA LYS A 127 -9.19 -3.92 1.98
C LYS A 127 -8.67 -4.81 3.12
N VAL A 128 -7.83 -5.78 2.80
CA VAL A 128 -7.20 -6.65 3.80
C VAL A 128 -6.33 -5.82 4.74
N TRP A 129 -5.56 -4.87 4.20
CA TRP A 129 -4.72 -3.99 4.99
C TRP A 129 -5.56 -3.13 5.95
N ASP A 130 -6.69 -2.60 5.49
CA ASP A 130 -7.60 -1.81 6.32
C ASP A 130 -8.16 -2.66 7.47
N GLU A 131 -8.61 -3.89 7.17
CA GLU A 131 -9.11 -4.81 8.18
C GLU A 131 -8.03 -5.18 9.21
N LEU A 132 -6.82 -5.43 8.72
CA LEU A 132 -5.67 -5.71 9.57
C LEU A 132 -5.35 -4.54 10.49
N SER A 133 -5.34 -3.33 9.96
CA SER A 133 -5.09 -2.11 10.72
C SER A 133 -6.13 -1.91 11.83
N ASP A 134 -7.41 -2.17 11.52
CA ASP A 134 -8.50 -2.08 12.49
C ASP A 134 -8.33 -3.09 13.63
N VAL A 135 -7.98 -4.34 13.28
CA VAL A 135 -7.75 -5.38 14.28
C VAL A 135 -6.56 -5.02 15.16
N MET A 136 -5.46 -4.56 14.56
CA MET A 136 -4.26 -4.15 15.28
C MET A 136 -4.55 -3.00 16.24
N GLN A 137 -5.36 -2.03 15.82
CA GLN A 137 -5.75 -0.89 16.64
C GLN A 137 -6.58 -1.35 17.85
N ARG A 138 -7.54 -2.24 17.63
CA ARG A 138 -8.37 -2.81 18.73
C ARG A 138 -7.52 -3.58 19.73
N LEU A 139 -6.57 -4.38 19.26
CA LEU A 139 -5.66 -5.12 20.12
C LEU A 139 -4.73 -4.21 20.90
N GLY A 140 -4.28 -3.14 20.30
CA GLY A 140 -3.47 -2.12 20.96
C GLY A 140 -4.23 -1.42 22.09
N SER A 141 -5.50 -1.10 21.85
CA SER A 141 -6.37 -0.47 22.88
C SER A 141 -6.61 -1.39 24.07
N ARG A 142 -6.76 -2.70 23.84
CA ARG A 142 -6.95 -3.68 24.92
C ARG A 142 -5.71 -3.85 25.78
N THR A 143 -4.53 -3.74 25.19
CA THR A 143 -3.27 -3.94 25.92
C THR A 143 -2.82 -2.70 26.69
N SER A 144 -3.46 -1.54 26.46
CA SER A 144 -3.19 -0.29 27.17
C SER A 144 -3.85 -0.19 28.53
N HIS A 145 -4.70 -1.15 28.88
CA HIS A 145 -5.42 -1.20 30.17
C HIS A 145 -4.87 -2.33 31.06
#